data_b2b15b51db560336e905744edc8b1291
#
_entry.id   b2b15b51db560336e905744edc8b1291
#
_cell.length_a   1.000
_cell.length_b   1.000
_cell.length_c   1.000
_cell.angle_alpha   90.00
_cell.angle_beta   90.00
_cell.angle_gamma   90.00
#
_symmetry.space_group_name_H-M   'P 1'
#
loop_
_entity.id
_entity.type
_entity.pdbx_description
1 polymer ?
#
loop_
_entity_poly.entity_id
_entity_poly.type
_entity_poly.pdbx_seq_one_letter_code
_entity_poly.pdbx_strand_id
1 'polypeptide(L)'
;AGLMDFDVEIDIPGDFSVYNSLTAIAVCRHFGVPVEDIKKALKVARVKGRIEMIKVSDDFTLMIDYAHNAMALESLLDTLRDYHPERIVTVFGCGGNRSKTRRYEMGEVSGKLSDFTIITSDNPRFEEPQAIIDDIVVGMKKTDGKYITICDRKEAIKYAIEHGRPGDVIILAGKGHETY
;
A
#
# COMPACT_ATOMS: atom_id res chain seq x y z
N ALA A 1 32.00 20.56 8.05
CA ALA A 1 30.55 20.74 8.04
C ALA A 1 30.04 20.32 9.42
N GLY A 2 29.53 21.28 10.20
CA GLY A 2 28.97 20.97 11.53
C GLY A 2 27.74 20.07 11.42
N LEU A 3 27.58 19.12 12.34
CA LEU A 3 26.33 18.41 12.57
C LEU A 3 25.26 19.47 12.87
N MET A 4 24.22 19.51 12.04
CA MET A 4 23.05 20.34 12.33
C MET A 4 21.98 19.43 12.89
N ASP A 5 21.46 19.81 14.03
CA ASP A 5 20.37 19.14 14.71
C ASP A 5 19.12 20.02 14.58
N PHE A 6 18.04 19.45 14.05
CA PHE A 6 16.74 20.11 13.95
C PHE A 6 15.62 19.09 13.82
N ASP A 7 14.49 19.38 14.43
CA ASP A 7 13.30 18.56 14.36
C ASP A 7 12.50 18.85 13.09
N VAL A 8 11.91 17.80 12.52
CA VAL A 8 10.95 17.87 11.40
C VAL A 8 9.68 17.12 11.75
N GLU A 9 8.56 17.64 11.30
CA GLU A 9 7.26 16.99 11.37
C GLU A 9 6.90 16.43 9.99
N ILE A 10 6.51 15.16 9.94
CA ILE A 10 6.13 14.44 8.72
C ILE A 10 4.73 13.88 8.95
N ASP A 11 3.80 14.15 8.03
CA ASP A 11 2.41 13.70 8.13
C ASP A 11 2.11 12.50 7.20
N ILE A 12 3.14 11.76 6.79
CA ILE A 12 3.04 10.49 6.07
C ILE A 12 3.47 9.38 7.03
N PRO A 13 2.60 8.43 7.38
CA PRO A 13 2.92 7.38 8.36
C PRO A 13 3.97 6.39 7.86
N GLY A 14 4.59 5.68 8.81
CA GLY A 14 5.52 4.58 8.58
C GLY A 14 7.00 4.97 8.57
N ASP A 15 7.83 4.07 9.06
CA ASP A 15 9.29 4.26 9.18
C ASP A 15 9.96 4.57 7.83
N PHE A 16 9.45 3.98 6.73
CA PHE A 16 9.95 4.27 5.39
C PHE A 16 9.77 5.76 5.02
N SER A 17 8.76 6.45 5.56
CA SER A 17 8.56 7.88 5.35
C SER A 17 9.64 8.71 6.03
N VAL A 18 10.16 8.26 7.17
CA VAL A 18 11.31 8.86 7.85
C VAL A 18 12.55 8.78 6.97
N TYR A 19 12.88 7.59 6.45
CA TYR A 19 14.04 7.40 5.57
C TYR A 19 13.94 8.18 4.26
N ASN A 20 12.75 8.21 3.65
CA ASN A 20 12.50 9.00 2.44
C ASN A 20 12.67 10.50 2.71
N SER A 21 12.17 10.98 3.85
CA SER A 21 12.31 12.38 4.25
C SER A 21 13.76 12.74 4.54
N LEU A 22 14.54 11.88 5.20
CA LEU A 22 15.98 12.09 5.41
C LEU A 22 16.72 12.22 4.08
N THR A 23 16.37 11.40 3.09
CA THR A 23 16.94 11.49 1.74
C THR A 23 16.58 12.82 1.08
N ALA A 24 15.32 13.23 1.14
CA ALA A 24 14.86 14.51 0.61
C ALA A 24 15.56 15.69 1.30
N ILE A 25 15.69 15.68 2.62
CA ILE A 25 16.43 16.68 3.41
C ILE A 25 17.87 16.76 2.93
N ALA A 26 18.56 15.63 2.79
CA ALA A 26 19.96 15.60 2.35
C ALA A 26 20.14 16.24 0.98
N VAL A 27 19.26 15.91 0.02
CA VAL A 27 19.26 16.50 -1.33
C VAL A 27 18.97 18.01 -1.27
N CYS A 28 17.92 18.42 -0.58
CA CYS A 28 17.56 19.83 -0.45
C CYS A 28 18.70 20.66 0.20
N ARG A 29 19.32 20.09 1.23
CA ARG A 29 20.47 20.72 1.88
C ARG A 29 21.69 20.84 0.96
N HIS A 30 21.94 19.82 0.13
CA HIS A 30 23.00 19.87 -0.88
C HIS A 30 22.82 21.05 -1.84
N PHE A 31 21.58 21.34 -2.23
CA PHE A 31 21.22 22.47 -3.10
C PHE A 31 21.00 23.79 -2.36
N GLY A 32 21.32 23.88 -1.07
CA GLY A 32 21.26 25.12 -0.30
C GLY A 32 19.85 25.56 0.12
N VAL A 33 18.85 24.69 0.06
CA VAL A 33 17.49 25.03 0.52
C VAL A 33 17.51 25.32 2.03
N PRO A 34 16.91 26.44 2.49
CA PRO A 34 16.81 26.77 3.90
C PRO A 34 16.07 25.70 4.72
N VAL A 35 16.53 25.43 5.95
CA VAL A 35 15.93 24.43 6.83
C VAL A 35 14.45 24.70 7.08
N GLU A 36 14.07 25.95 7.28
CA GLU A 36 12.68 26.34 7.55
C GLU A 36 11.74 26.04 6.37
N ASP A 37 12.23 26.14 5.14
CA ASP A 37 11.45 25.80 3.96
C ASP A 37 11.31 24.27 3.81
N ILE A 38 12.36 23.51 4.16
CA ILE A 38 12.32 22.06 4.22
C ILE A 38 11.28 21.60 5.24
N LYS A 39 11.28 22.16 6.46
CA LYS A 39 10.32 21.86 7.52
C LYS A 39 8.88 22.12 7.06
N LYS A 40 8.62 23.29 6.48
CA LYS A 40 7.30 23.65 5.96
C LYS A 40 6.83 22.70 4.86
N ALA A 41 7.71 22.33 3.93
CA ALA A 41 7.40 21.44 2.84
C ALA A 41 7.09 20.01 3.35
N LEU A 42 7.88 19.47 4.26
CA LEU A 42 7.70 18.11 4.80
C LEU A 42 6.40 17.97 5.60
N LYS A 43 6.00 19.00 6.35
CA LYS A 43 4.75 19.01 7.11
C LYS A 43 3.50 18.85 6.25
N VAL A 44 3.54 19.35 5.01
CA VAL A 44 2.38 19.32 4.08
C VAL A 44 2.59 18.36 2.90
N ALA A 45 3.73 17.67 2.87
CA ALA A 45 4.04 16.77 1.78
C ALA A 45 2.99 15.65 1.68
N ARG A 46 2.55 15.39 0.46
CA ARG A 46 1.70 14.26 0.12
C ARG A 46 2.23 13.64 -1.17
N VAL A 47 2.25 12.33 -1.22
CA VAL A 47 2.66 11.60 -2.42
C VAL A 47 1.45 10.86 -2.94
N LYS A 48 0.94 11.28 -4.11
CA LYS A 48 -0.23 10.65 -4.74
C LYS A 48 -0.03 9.14 -4.89
N GLY A 49 -1.01 8.36 -4.47
CA GLY A 49 -0.96 6.89 -4.52
C GLY A 49 0.00 6.24 -3.53
N ARG A 50 0.43 6.96 -2.49
CA ARG A 50 1.26 6.44 -1.37
C ARG A 50 0.58 6.78 -0.06
N ILE A 51 0.04 5.78 0.61
CA ILE A 51 -0.77 5.95 1.84
C ILE A 51 -1.77 7.11 1.68
N GLU A 52 -2.39 7.18 0.52
CA GLU A 52 -3.36 8.22 0.20
C GLU A 52 -4.73 7.82 0.74
N MET A 53 -5.19 8.52 1.76
CA MET A 53 -6.51 8.29 2.38
C MET A 53 -7.61 8.92 1.53
N ILE A 54 -8.66 8.15 1.26
CA ILE A 54 -9.85 8.60 0.53
C ILE A 54 -11.07 8.53 1.43
N LYS A 55 -11.71 9.66 1.66
CA LYS A 55 -12.92 9.74 2.47
C LYS A 55 -14.12 9.24 1.65
N VAL A 56 -14.58 8.03 1.96
CA VAL A 56 -15.77 7.40 1.37
C VAL A 56 -16.81 7.02 2.41
N SER A 57 -16.41 6.89 3.67
CA SER A 57 -17.26 6.53 4.81
C SER A 57 -16.76 7.20 6.08
N ASP A 58 -17.63 7.30 7.08
CA ASP A 58 -17.24 7.67 8.44
C ASP A 58 -16.92 6.43 9.30
N ASP A 59 -17.34 5.25 8.85
CA ASP A 59 -17.18 4.01 9.59
C ASP A 59 -15.82 3.36 9.39
N PHE A 60 -15.21 3.49 8.20
CA PHE A 60 -13.94 2.86 7.85
C PHE A 60 -13.01 3.79 7.04
N THR A 61 -11.74 3.46 7.03
CA THR A 61 -10.73 4.15 6.23
C THR A 61 -10.49 3.41 4.92
N LEU A 62 -10.58 4.11 3.78
CA LEU A 62 -10.12 3.63 2.48
C LEU A 62 -8.78 4.27 2.14
N MET A 63 -7.82 3.45 1.72
CA MET A 63 -6.46 3.89 1.43
C MET A 63 -5.98 3.37 0.08
N ILE A 64 -5.24 4.19 -0.65
CA ILE A 64 -4.54 3.79 -1.87
C ILE A 64 -3.04 3.74 -1.60
N ASP A 65 -2.38 2.66 -2.00
CA ASP A 65 -0.93 2.54 -1.95
C ASP A 65 -0.34 1.86 -3.19
N TYR A 66 0.92 2.14 -3.47
CA TYR A 66 1.65 1.58 -4.60
C TYR A 66 2.39 0.26 -4.29
N ALA A 67 2.23 -0.29 -3.10
CA ALA A 67 2.86 -1.55 -2.71
C ALA A 67 2.51 -2.66 -3.72
N HIS A 68 3.49 -3.01 -4.58
CA HIS A 68 3.33 -3.94 -5.70
C HIS A 68 4.32 -5.10 -5.68
N ASN A 69 4.97 -5.31 -4.54
CA ASN A 69 5.82 -6.48 -4.25
C ASN A 69 5.65 -6.88 -2.78
N ALA A 70 6.11 -8.08 -2.44
CA ALA A 70 5.91 -8.67 -1.12
C ALA A 70 6.48 -7.80 0.01
N MET A 71 7.72 -7.35 -0.12
CA MET A 71 8.39 -6.52 0.91
C MET A 71 7.65 -5.20 1.16
N ALA A 72 7.21 -4.52 0.10
CA ALA A 72 6.47 -3.27 0.25
C ALA A 72 5.07 -3.51 0.88
N LEU A 73 4.41 -4.61 0.50
CA LEU A 73 3.11 -4.97 1.07
C LEU A 73 3.25 -5.35 2.55
N GLU A 74 4.26 -6.13 2.91
CA GLU A 74 4.58 -6.49 4.30
C GLU A 74 4.83 -5.25 5.15
N SER A 75 5.74 -4.37 4.73
CA SER A 75 6.04 -3.11 5.44
C SER A 75 4.81 -2.22 5.61
N LEU A 76 3.93 -2.15 4.60
CA LEU A 76 2.68 -1.39 4.68
C LEU A 76 1.72 -2.00 5.71
N LEU A 77 1.51 -3.32 5.66
CA LEU A 77 0.58 -4.01 6.55
C LEU A 77 1.05 -3.98 8.01
N ASP A 78 2.35 -4.16 8.25
CA ASP A 78 2.95 -4.04 9.59
C ASP A 78 2.76 -2.61 10.13
N THR A 79 3.07 -1.59 9.32
CA THR A 79 2.82 -0.18 9.69
C THR A 79 1.36 0.05 10.10
N LEU A 80 0.41 -0.51 9.35
CA LEU A 80 -1.01 -0.32 9.65
C LEU A 80 -1.45 -1.07 10.91
N ARG A 81 -0.84 -2.21 11.23
CA ARG A 81 -1.10 -2.93 12.49
C ARG A 81 -0.74 -2.12 13.73
N ASP A 82 0.29 -1.28 13.65
CA ASP A 82 0.69 -0.41 14.76
C ASP A 82 -0.39 0.61 15.14
N TYR A 83 -1.33 0.91 14.23
CA TYR A 83 -2.50 1.76 14.49
C TYR A 83 -3.70 1.01 15.06
N HIS A 84 -3.56 -0.32 15.33
CA HIS A 84 -4.58 -1.17 15.92
C HIS A 84 -5.97 -1.12 15.25
N PRO A 85 -6.06 -1.26 13.91
CA PRO A 85 -7.36 -1.33 13.24
C PRO A 85 -8.13 -2.58 13.68
N GLU A 86 -9.45 -2.51 13.66
CA GLU A 86 -10.31 -3.67 13.94
C GLU A 86 -10.11 -4.77 12.91
N ARG A 87 -9.93 -4.39 11.63
CA ARG A 87 -9.66 -5.32 10.54
C ARG A 87 -8.92 -4.63 9.40
N ILE A 88 -7.94 -5.33 8.83
CA ILE A 88 -7.25 -4.93 7.60
C ILE A 88 -7.80 -5.74 6.43
N VAL A 89 -8.36 -5.05 5.44
CA VAL A 89 -8.85 -5.62 4.18
C VAL A 89 -7.92 -5.18 3.05
N THR A 90 -7.25 -6.12 2.40
CA THR A 90 -6.31 -5.82 1.31
C THR A 90 -6.89 -6.20 -0.03
N VAL A 91 -7.01 -5.23 -0.94
CA VAL A 91 -7.43 -5.41 -2.33
C VAL A 91 -6.21 -5.26 -3.22
N PHE A 92 -5.76 -6.31 -3.89
CA PHE A 92 -4.60 -6.24 -4.76
C PHE A 92 -4.64 -7.23 -5.91
N GLY A 93 -3.81 -6.98 -6.89
CA GLY A 93 -3.48 -7.86 -8.00
C GLY A 93 -2.01 -7.74 -8.34
N CYS A 94 -1.57 -8.52 -9.32
CA CYS A 94 -0.20 -8.49 -9.82
C CYS A 94 -0.18 -8.21 -11.31
N GLY A 95 0.89 -7.54 -11.77
CA GLY A 95 1.10 -7.30 -13.20
C GLY A 95 1.51 -8.57 -13.94
N GLY A 96 1.03 -8.69 -15.17
CA GLY A 96 1.48 -9.71 -16.13
C GLY A 96 2.89 -9.48 -16.63
N ASN A 97 3.49 -10.49 -17.28
CA ASN A 97 4.88 -10.47 -17.77
C ASN A 97 5.90 -10.09 -16.70
N ARG A 98 5.66 -10.58 -15.48
CA ARG A 98 6.54 -10.43 -14.30
C ARG A 98 6.78 -11.80 -13.68
N SER A 99 7.78 -11.87 -12.77
CA SER A 99 8.08 -13.09 -12.04
C SER A 99 6.86 -13.66 -11.33
N LYS A 100 6.57 -14.95 -11.54
CA LYS A 100 5.51 -15.68 -10.82
C LYS A 100 5.78 -15.75 -9.31
N THR A 101 7.07 -15.84 -8.93
CA THR A 101 7.49 -15.84 -7.52
C THR A 101 6.92 -14.65 -6.77
N ARG A 102 6.92 -13.45 -7.37
CA ARG A 102 6.31 -12.25 -6.78
C ARG A 102 4.81 -12.45 -6.46
N ARG A 103 4.08 -13.14 -7.33
CA ARG A 103 2.65 -13.41 -7.15
C ARG A 103 2.41 -14.31 -5.94
N TYR A 104 3.21 -15.38 -5.84
CA TYR A 104 3.16 -16.30 -4.69
C TYR A 104 3.52 -15.59 -3.39
N GLU A 105 4.60 -14.82 -3.37
CA GLU A 105 5.07 -14.07 -2.21
C GLU A 105 4.04 -13.04 -1.74
N MET A 106 3.45 -12.26 -2.66
CA MET A 106 2.41 -11.29 -2.30
C MET A 106 1.15 -11.95 -1.74
N GLY A 107 0.73 -13.10 -2.31
CA GLY A 107 -0.36 -13.90 -1.77
C GLY A 107 -0.07 -14.38 -0.36
N GLU A 108 1.13 -14.90 -0.13
CA GLU A 108 1.56 -15.38 1.18
C GLU A 108 1.61 -14.26 2.23
N VAL A 109 2.20 -13.10 1.90
CA VAL A 109 2.25 -11.93 2.78
C VAL A 109 0.85 -11.43 3.13
N SER A 110 -0.01 -11.25 2.13
CA SER A 110 -1.38 -10.80 2.37
C SER A 110 -2.16 -11.80 3.24
N GLY A 111 -2.00 -13.10 2.98
CA GLY A 111 -2.66 -14.13 3.77
C GLY A 111 -2.21 -14.22 5.23
N LYS A 112 -0.97 -13.82 5.53
CA LYS A 112 -0.43 -13.78 6.90
C LYS A 112 -0.83 -12.52 7.66
N LEU A 113 -0.85 -11.37 6.99
CA LEU A 113 -0.91 -10.07 7.65
C LEU A 113 -2.25 -9.33 7.50
N SER A 114 -3.08 -9.71 6.51
CA SER A 114 -4.43 -9.16 6.35
C SER A 114 -5.47 -10.04 7.03
N ASP A 115 -6.54 -9.44 7.54
CA ASP A 115 -7.69 -10.18 8.08
C ASP A 115 -8.60 -10.70 6.96
N PHE A 116 -8.58 -10.00 5.82
CA PHE A 116 -9.31 -10.42 4.63
C PHE A 116 -8.63 -9.90 3.36
N THR A 117 -8.52 -10.74 2.35
CA THR A 117 -7.89 -10.40 1.07
C THR A 117 -8.89 -10.50 -0.08
N ILE A 118 -8.93 -9.49 -0.94
CA ILE A 118 -9.66 -9.50 -2.20
C ILE A 118 -8.63 -9.50 -3.32
N ILE A 119 -8.47 -10.64 -3.99
CA ILE A 119 -7.53 -10.79 -5.10
C ILE A 119 -8.24 -10.41 -6.38
N THR A 120 -7.63 -9.50 -7.15
CA THR A 120 -8.23 -8.96 -8.37
C THR A 120 -7.18 -8.81 -9.48
N SER A 121 -7.62 -8.39 -10.67
CA SER A 121 -6.69 -8.05 -11.74
C SER A 121 -5.95 -6.74 -11.44
N ASP A 122 -4.77 -6.66 -12.02
CA ASP A 122 -4.01 -5.42 -12.15
C ASP A 122 -3.81 -5.15 -13.65
N ASN A 123 -2.61 -4.89 -14.13
CA ASN A 123 -2.27 -4.79 -15.54
C ASN A 123 -1.82 -6.17 -16.06
N PRO A 124 -2.69 -6.93 -16.74
CA PRO A 124 -2.36 -8.30 -17.15
C PRO A 124 -1.39 -8.37 -18.32
N ARG A 125 -1.17 -7.27 -19.06
CA ARG A 125 -0.38 -7.20 -20.28
C ARG A 125 -0.83 -8.26 -21.30
N PHE A 126 -0.01 -9.30 -21.52
CA PHE A 126 -0.27 -10.38 -22.48
C PHE A 126 -0.69 -11.69 -21.81
N GLU A 127 -0.93 -11.68 -20.49
CA GLU A 127 -1.38 -12.87 -19.76
C GLU A 127 -2.89 -12.79 -19.46
N GLU A 128 -3.51 -13.94 -19.34
CA GLU A 128 -4.90 -14.03 -18.87
C GLU A 128 -5.00 -13.57 -17.42
N PRO A 129 -5.88 -12.59 -17.09
CA PRO A 129 -6.01 -12.06 -15.75
C PRO A 129 -6.26 -13.14 -14.69
N GLN A 130 -7.11 -14.13 -15.01
CA GLN A 130 -7.42 -15.23 -14.08
C GLN A 130 -6.19 -16.08 -13.77
N ALA A 131 -5.31 -16.34 -14.73
CA ALA A 131 -4.08 -17.08 -14.48
C ALA A 131 -3.15 -16.38 -13.50
N ILE A 132 -3.11 -15.04 -13.52
CA ILE A 132 -2.36 -14.24 -12.55
C ILE A 132 -2.97 -14.35 -11.15
N ILE A 133 -4.31 -14.27 -11.07
CA ILE A 133 -5.06 -14.45 -9.83
C ILE A 133 -4.80 -15.84 -9.23
N ASP A 134 -4.83 -16.87 -10.06
CA ASP A 134 -4.59 -18.26 -9.64
C ASP A 134 -3.16 -18.43 -9.08
N ASP A 135 -2.16 -17.80 -9.68
CA ASP A 135 -0.80 -17.76 -9.14
C ASP A 135 -0.76 -17.08 -7.75
N ILE A 136 -1.48 -15.98 -7.53
CA ILE A 136 -1.56 -15.33 -6.21
C ILE A 136 -2.21 -16.26 -5.19
N VAL A 137 -3.27 -16.97 -5.59
CA VAL A 137 -3.98 -17.94 -4.73
C VAL A 137 -3.06 -19.08 -4.28
N VAL A 138 -2.06 -19.50 -5.09
CA VAL A 138 -1.05 -20.47 -4.65
C VAL A 138 -0.30 -19.98 -3.39
N GLY A 139 0.01 -18.69 -3.33
CA GLY A 139 0.62 -18.07 -2.14
C GLY A 139 -0.34 -18.03 -0.95
N MET A 140 -1.57 -17.58 -1.17
CA MET A 140 -2.62 -17.54 -0.13
C MET A 140 -2.83 -18.90 0.54
N LYS A 141 -2.87 -19.98 -0.25
CA LYS A 141 -3.08 -21.35 0.25
C LYS A 141 -1.97 -21.90 1.16
N LYS A 142 -0.85 -21.20 1.29
CA LYS A 142 0.19 -21.52 2.26
C LYS A 142 -0.10 -20.95 3.65
N THR A 143 -1.19 -20.24 3.81
CA THR A 143 -1.62 -19.53 5.01
C THR A 143 -3.05 -19.88 5.36
N ASP A 144 -3.51 -19.52 6.55
CA ASP A 144 -4.90 -19.64 6.99
C ASP A 144 -5.72 -18.37 6.64
N GLY A 145 -5.15 -17.47 5.85
CA GLY A 145 -5.75 -16.18 5.47
C GLY A 145 -7.05 -16.35 4.70
N LYS A 146 -8.03 -15.53 5.03
CA LYS A 146 -9.33 -15.51 4.35
C LYS A 146 -9.26 -14.66 3.10
N TYR A 147 -9.79 -15.16 2.00
CA TYR A 147 -9.79 -14.41 0.74
C TYR A 147 -10.98 -14.73 -0.15
N ILE A 148 -11.22 -13.83 -1.09
CA ILE A 148 -12.06 -14.05 -2.28
C ILE A 148 -11.32 -13.58 -3.53
N THR A 149 -11.78 -14.02 -4.67
CA THR A 149 -11.27 -13.58 -5.98
C THR A 149 -12.38 -12.89 -6.76
N ILE A 150 -12.12 -11.67 -7.24
CA ILE A 150 -13.01 -10.89 -8.09
C ILE A 150 -12.15 -10.33 -9.22
N CYS A 151 -12.24 -10.91 -10.42
CA CYS A 151 -11.33 -10.57 -11.52
C CYS A 151 -11.45 -9.10 -11.93
N ASP A 152 -12.65 -8.57 -12.07
CA ASP A 152 -12.85 -7.15 -12.36
C ASP A 152 -12.47 -6.28 -11.14
N ARG A 153 -11.46 -5.42 -11.32
CA ARG A 153 -10.95 -4.59 -10.23
C ARG A 153 -11.95 -3.55 -9.74
N LYS A 154 -12.79 -3.04 -10.62
CA LYS A 154 -13.83 -2.09 -10.21
C LYS A 154 -14.86 -2.76 -9.31
N GLU A 155 -15.29 -3.96 -9.68
CA GLU A 155 -16.22 -4.76 -8.87
C GLU A 155 -15.55 -5.21 -7.56
N ALA A 156 -14.26 -5.52 -7.56
CA ALA A 156 -13.49 -5.83 -6.34
C ALA A 156 -13.45 -4.64 -5.36
N ILE A 157 -13.19 -3.43 -5.85
CA ILE A 157 -13.20 -2.20 -5.06
C ILE A 157 -14.60 -1.91 -4.53
N LYS A 158 -15.61 -2.02 -5.38
CA LYS A 158 -17.01 -1.85 -4.98
C LYS A 158 -17.39 -2.83 -3.88
N TYR A 159 -17.07 -4.11 -4.03
CA TYR A 159 -17.30 -5.12 -3.00
C TYR A 159 -16.63 -4.75 -1.68
N ALA A 160 -15.37 -4.31 -1.72
CA ALA A 160 -14.64 -3.91 -0.51
C ALA A 160 -15.34 -2.75 0.22
N ILE A 161 -15.81 -1.75 -0.50
CA ILE A 161 -16.53 -0.57 0.05
C ILE A 161 -17.90 -0.99 0.63
N GLU A 162 -18.67 -1.79 -0.09
CA GLU A 162 -20.02 -2.24 0.32
C GLU A 162 -19.98 -3.18 1.54
N HIS A 163 -18.86 -3.88 1.78
CA HIS A 163 -18.66 -4.79 2.90
C HIS A 163 -17.70 -4.26 3.97
N GLY A 164 -17.35 -2.96 3.89
CA GLY A 164 -16.59 -2.26 4.92
C GLY A 164 -17.37 -2.20 6.23
N ARG A 165 -16.67 -2.38 7.34
CA ARG A 165 -17.22 -2.41 8.70
C ARG A 165 -16.61 -1.29 9.53
N PRO A 166 -17.28 -0.85 10.61
CA PRO A 166 -16.68 0.10 11.53
C PRO A 166 -15.31 -0.36 12.00
N GLY A 167 -14.33 0.56 11.93
CA GLY A 167 -12.95 0.30 12.33
C GLY A 167 -12.07 -0.42 11.31
N ASP A 168 -12.59 -0.76 10.10
CA ASP A 168 -11.77 -1.34 9.04
C ASP A 168 -10.77 -0.34 8.46
N VAL A 169 -9.62 -0.87 8.04
CA VAL A 169 -8.72 -0.23 7.09
C VAL A 169 -8.73 -1.04 5.80
N ILE A 170 -9.28 -0.47 4.74
CA ILE A 170 -9.36 -1.08 3.40
C ILE A 170 -8.23 -0.48 2.54
N ILE A 171 -7.36 -1.35 2.01
CA ILE A 171 -6.19 -0.95 1.24
C ILE A 171 -6.36 -1.36 -0.21
N LEU A 172 -6.30 -0.41 -1.13
CA LEU A 172 -6.20 -0.64 -2.57
C LEU A 172 -4.71 -0.62 -2.96
N ALA A 173 -4.06 -1.78 -2.92
CA ALA A 173 -2.62 -1.89 -3.17
C ALA A 173 -2.29 -2.20 -4.64
N GLY A 174 -1.07 -1.81 -5.04
CA GLY A 174 -0.42 -2.17 -6.29
C GLY A 174 -0.40 -1.09 -7.35
N LYS A 175 -1.52 -0.38 -7.56
CA LYS A 175 -1.61 0.63 -8.65
C LYS A 175 -1.23 2.05 -8.22
N GLY A 176 -1.41 2.41 -6.94
CA GLY A 176 -1.09 3.76 -6.47
C GLY A 176 -1.74 4.84 -7.35
N HIS A 177 -0.90 5.66 -7.98
CA HIS A 177 -1.30 6.76 -8.86
C HIS A 177 -1.52 6.37 -10.34
N GLU A 178 -1.36 5.11 -10.70
CA GLU A 178 -1.54 4.65 -12.09
C GLU A 178 -3.00 4.80 -12.56
N THR A 179 -3.18 5.33 -13.77
CA THR A 179 -4.50 5.67 -14.33
C THR A 179 -4.99 4.69 -15.40
N TYR A 180 -4.24 3.64 -15.68
CA TYR A 180 -4.53 2.62 -16.68
C TYR A 180 -4.84 1.25 -16.06
#